data_087010e43444e744ef13e3615ea1f48e
#
_entry.id   087010e43444e744ef13e3615ea1f48e
#
_cell.length_a   1.000
_cell.length_b   1.000
_cell.length_c   1.000
_cell.angle_alpha   90.00
_cell.angle_beta   90.00
_cell.angle_gamma   90.00
#
_symmetry.space_group_name_H-M   'P 1'
#
loop_
_entity.id
_entity.type
_entity.pdbx_description
1 polymer ?
#
loop_
_entity_poly.entity_id
_entity_poly.type
_entity_poly.pdbx_seq_one_letter_code
_entity_poly.pdbx_strand_id
1 'polypeptide(L)'
;MNVSMESQAPAIQAQNWIGGEPLANCQPGKVYVLEFFSTTCGFCVGPMLNLIQLQEKYRDRGLEVVGVAAEERAATADEARANLEAWLTENVPRLNFRVGIDCTGEMKKLWKGASLSFGLPCSFVVDRDSRVAFIGNPAHLDFVLPQVLDGTWRSSDQAKAYDRERIAKGREDALLKSVIDRFNAAIAMEDWKTALSAIEEGTALLPGSTELRAVHADLLLRKMGDMQTGLPVLGQFVRDAIDRNNPDWLLGAMEQLFDPKHDYTHFPSAERLAMGKELSEHILALTGLVDTTKASCYRWVSRYFYESGDKARAEEFLELAVKLVEGLPVPDENKQLWLESDSKSDQR
;
A
#
# COMPACT_ATOMS: atom_id res chain seq x y z
N MET A 1 -8.32 -10.15 20.89
CA MET A 1 -9.50 -10.77 20.21
C MET A 1 -9.23 -10.59 18.73
N ASN A 2 -9.28 -11.65 17.94
CA ASN A 2 -9.07 -11.54 16.49
C ASN A 2 -10.40 -11.25 15.81
N VAL A 3 -10.42 -10.30 14.87
CA VAL A 3 -11.58 -9.96 14.05
C VAL A 3 -11.40 -10.59 12.65
N SER A 4 -12.33 -11.45 12.28
CA SER A 4 -12.40 -12.12 10.98
C SER A 4 -13.85 -12.19 10.54
N MET A 5 -14.11 -12.70 9.35
CA MET A 5 -15.51 -13.03 8.98
C MET A 5 -16.14 -13.92 10.06
N GLU A 6 -17.45 -13.74 10.27
CA GLU A 6 -18.27 -14.37 11.31
C GLU A 6 -18.02 -13.87 12.74
N SER A 7 -16.97 -13.10 13.02
CA SER A 7 -16.78 -12.47 14.32
C SER A 7 -17.93 -11.50 14.63
N GLN A 8 -18.31 -11.38 15.89
CA GLN A 8 -19.17 -10.29 16.33
C GLN A 8 -18.48 -8.95 16.03
N ALA A 9 -19.21 -8.00 15.48
CA ALA A 9 -18.67 -6.67 15.19
C ALA A 9 -18.21 -5.99 16.50
N PRO A 10 -16.98 -5.45 16.56
CA PRO A 10 -16.53 -4.69 17.71
C PRO A 10 -17.37 -3.43 17.96
N ALA A 11 -17.30 -2.88 19.16
CA ALA A 11 -17.88 -1.58 19.47
C ALA A 11 -17.28 -0.46 18.58
N ILE A 12 -18.08 0.54 18.30
CA ILE A 12 -17.68 1.75 17.58
C ILE A 12 -17.33 2.81 18.62
N GLN A 13 -16.04 3.15 18.74
CA GLN A 13 -15.53 4.10 19.71
C GLN A 13 -15.02 5.40 19.06
N ALA A 14 -15.55 5.71 17.87
CA ALA A 14 -15.25 6.98 17.20
C ALA A 14 -15.90 8.16 17.94
N GLN A 15 -15.29 9.32 17.82
CA GLN A 15 -15.65 10.56 18.51
C GLN A 15 -15.81 11.70 17.50
N ASN A 16 -16.22 12.89 17.97
CA ASN A 16 -16.31 14.10 17.14
C ASN A 16 -17.05 13.87 15.81
N TRP A 17 -18.26 13.35 15.91
CA TRP A 17 -19.08 12.96 14.78
C TRP A 17 -19.50 14.16 13.89
N ILE A 18 -19.47 13.94 12.58
CA ILE A 18 -19.90 14.88 11.53
C ILE A 18 -20.99 14.17 10.69
N GLY A 19 -22.02 14.90 10.29
CA GLY A 19 -23.06 14.40 9.38
C GLY A 19 -24.07 13.42 9.98
N GLY A 20 -24.10 13.24 11.31
CA GLY A 20 -25.08 12.38 11.98
C GLY A 20 -24.82 12.16 13.46
N GLU A 21 -25.77 11.52 14.14
CA GLU A 21 -25.68 11.19 15.55
C GLU A 21 -24.59 10.14 15.84
N PRO A 22 -23.98 10.15 17.04
CA PRO A 22 -23.02 9.13 17.45
C PRO A 22 -23.59 7.71 17.35
N LEU A 23 -22.73 6.78 16.94
CA LEU A 23 -23.05 5.35 16.85
C LEU A 23 -22.06 4.55 17.71
N ALA A 24 -22.56 3.83 18.71
CA ALA A 24 -21.73 3.04 19.60
C ALA A 24 -21.59 1.58 19.17
N ASN A 25 -22.57 1.03 18.45
CA ASN A 25 -22.58 -0.36 18.00
C ASN A 25 -23.40 -0.50 16.72
N CYS A 26 -23.07 -1.49 15.91
CA CYS A 26 -23.91 -1.92 14.80
C CYS A 26 -25.20 -2.56 15.34
N GLN A 27 -26.35 -2.07 14.89
CA GLN A 27 -27.66 -2.55 15.35
C GLN A 27 -28.09 -3.76 14.54
N PRO A 28 -28.65 -4.83 15.18
CA PRO A 28 -29.23 -5.95 14.45
C PRO A 28 -30.31 -5.51 13.45
N GLY A 29 -30.41 -6.23 12.35
CA GLY A 29 -31.40 -5.94 11.28
C GLY A 29 -30.92 -4.97 10.21
N LYS A 30 -29.82 -4.24 10.45
CA LYS A 30 -29.20 -3.36 9.47
C LYS A 30 -27.88 -3.92 8.97
N VAL A 31 -27.47 -3.48 7.78
CA VAL A 31 -26.13 -3.73 7.22
C VAL A 31 -25.31 -2.45 7.35
N TYR A 32 -24.08 -2.58 7.85
CA TYR A 32 -23.18 -1.45 7.98
C TYR A 32 -21.95 -1.60 7.09
N VAL A 33 -21.50 -0.49 6.53
CA VAL A 33 -20.15 -0.36 5.97
C VAL A 33 -19.39 0.62 6.84
N LEU A 34 -18.35 0.16 7.52
CA LEU A 34 -17.40 1.03 8.21
C LEU A 34 -16.20 1.23 7.29
N GLU A 35 -15.98 2.46 6.84
CA GLU A 35 -14.87 2.83 5.97
C GLU A 35 -13.78 3.55 6.75
N PHE A 36 -12.63 2.91 6.88
CA PHE A 36 -11.44 3.52 7.48
C PHE A 36 -10.66 4.28 6.42
N PHE A 37 -10.46 5.55 6.66
CA PHE A 37 -9.74 6.46 5.77
C PHE A 37 -8.91 7.48 6.57
N SER A 38 -8.11 8.31 5.89
CA SER A 38 -7.41 9.46 6.48
C SER A 38 -7.43 10.63 5.50
N THR A 39 -7.42 11.85 6.02
CA THR A 39 -7.33 13.09 5.21
C THR A 39 -6.01 13.17 4.43
N THR A 40 -4.97 12.46 4.87
CA THR A 40 -3.66 12.38 4.19
C THR A 40 -3.56 11.23 3.18
N CYS A 41 -4.63 10.43 3.02
CA CYS A 41 -4.66 9.28 2.11
C CYS A 41 -5.19 9.70 0.73
N GLY A 42 -4.32 9.89 -0.24
CA GLY A 42 -4.71 10.30 -1.62
C GLY A 42 -5.64 9.32 -2.34
N PHE A 43 -5.60 8.03 -1.98
CA PHE A 43 -6.45 6.99 -2.58
C PHE A 43 -7.82 6.85 -1.90
N CYS A 44 -8.12 7.62 -0.85
CA CYS A 44 -9.35 7.49 -0.08
C CYS A 44 -10.54 8.28 -0.64
N VAL A 45 -10.30 9.31 -1.46
CA VAL A 45 -11.38 10.16 -2.02
C VAL A 45 -12.34 9.36 -2.92
N GLY A 46 -11.82 8.61 -3.88
CA GLY A 46 -12.63 7.82 -4.82
C GLY A 46 -13.60 6.86 -4.11
N PRO A 47 -13.12 6.01 -3.18
CA PRO A 47 -13.97 5.17 -2.34
C PRO A 47 -15.05 5.94 -1.56
N MET A 48 -14.73 7.08 -0.96
CA MET A 48 -15.71 7.90 -0.24
C MET A 48 -16.84 8.39 -1.18
N LEU A 49 -16.50 8.78 -2.40
CA LEU A 49 -17.50 9.17 -3.41
C LEU A 49 -18.36 7.98 -3.85
N ASN A 50 -17.80 6.77 -4.00
CA ASN A 50 -18.57 5.57 -4.30
C ASN A 50 -19.51 5.21 -3.14
N LEU A 51 -19.08 5.36 -1.90
CA LEU A 51 -19.90 5.09 -0.72
C LEU A 51 -21.14 5.99 -0.63
N ILE A 52 -21.09 7.23 -1.11
CA ILE A 52 -22.27 8.11 -1.24
C ILE A 52 -23.33 7.44 -2.14
N GLN A 53 -22.91 6.91 -3.29
CA GLN A 53 -23.80 6.24 -4.25
C GLN A 53 -24.37 4.95 -3.66
N LEU A 54 -23.53 4.15 -2.99
CA LEU A 54 -23.95 2.91 -2.34
C LEU A 54 -24.94 3.16 -1.20
N GLN A 55 -24.68 4.19 -0.37
CA GLN A 55 -25.60 4.60 0.69
C GLN A 55 -26.95 5.01 0.12
N GLU A 56 -27.00 5.79 -0.94
CA GLU A 56 -28.23 6.20 -1.59
C GLU A 56 -28.98 4.99 -2.21
N LYS A 57 -28.26 4.15 -2.94
CA LYS A 57 -28.81 2.98 -3.63
C LYS A 57 -29.43 1.94 -2.70
N TYR A 58 -28.85 1.72 -1.51
CA TYR A 58 -29.23 0.64 -0.61
C TYR A 58 -29.82 1.09 0.72
N ARG A 59 -30.07 2.39 0.90
CA ARG A 59 -30.69 2.94 2.12
C ARG A 59 -32.00 2.23 2.48
N ASP A 60 -32.90 2.05 1.51
CA ASP A 60 -34.19 1.42 1.73
C ASP A 60 -34.08 -0.09 2.01
N ARG A 61 -32.92 -0.68 1.73
CA ARG A 61 -32.58 -2.06 2.09
C ARG A 61 -31.89 -2.18 3.45
N GLY A 62 -31.76 -1.06 4.18
CA GLY A 62 -31.20 -1.00 5.52
C GLY A 62 -29.67 -0.90 5.57
N LEU A 63 -29.03 -0.40 4.49
CA LEU A 63 -27.62 -0.06 4.53
C LEU A 63 -27.38 1.24 5.32
N GLU A 64 -26.39 1.24 6.19
CA GLU A 64 -25.80 2.43 6.82
C GLU A 64 -24.29 2.46 6.58
N VAL A 65 -23.81 3.54 5.98
CA VAL A 65 -22.37 3.80 5.83
C VAL A 65 -21.90 4.66 7.00
N VAL A 66 -20.71 4.34 7.51
CA VAL A 66 -20.03 5.04 8.59
C VAL A 66 -18.58 5.26 8.19
N GLY A 67 -18.17 6.50 8.01
CA GLY A 67 -16.76 6.85 7.84
C GLY A 67 -16.04 6.86 9.19
N VAL A 68 -14.82 6.38 9.22
CA VAL A 68 -13.92 6.42 10.38
C VAL A 68 -12.62 7.08 9.95
N ALA A 69 -12.45 8.36 10.28
CA ALA A 69 -11.18 9.06 10.06
C ALA A 69 -10.16 8.54 11.08
N ALA A 70 -9.18 7.77 10.60
CA ALA A 70 -8.15 7.13 11.41
C ALA A 70 -6.77 7.64 10.98
N GLU A 71 -5.83 7.67 11.93
CA GLU A 71 -4.45 8.11 11.69
C GLU A 71 -4.33 9.60 11.33
N GLU A 72 -5.27 10.43 11.80
CA GLU A 72 -5.23 11.87 11.61
C GLU A 72 -4.05 12.49 12.36
N ARG A 73 -3.30 13.37 11.67
CA ARG A 73 -2.14 14.07 12.23
C ARG A 73 -2.59 15.45 12.72
N ALA A 74 -3.06 15.51 13.95
CA ALA A 74 -3.46 16.77 14.60
C ALA A 74 -2.99 16.78 16.06
N ALA A 75 -2.67 17.96 16.59
CA ALA A 75 -2.21 18.11 17.97
C ALA A 75 -3.37 18.00 18.98
N THR A 76 -4.58 18.31 18.54
CA THR A 76 -5.79 18.27 19.38
C THR A 76 -6.98 17.66 18.65
N ALA A 77 -7.97 17.18 19.40
CA ALA A 77 -9.19 16.63 18.83
C ALA A 77 -10.02 17.67 18.05
N ASP A 78 -9.99 18.95 18.48
CA ASP A 78 -10.68 20.05 17.80
C ASP A 78 -9.99 20.38 16.47
N GLU A 79 -8.67 20.37 16.44
CA GLU A 79 -7.89 20.54 15.20
C GLU A 79 -8.16 19.38 14.22
N ALA A 80 -8.16 18.12 14.71
CA ALA A 80 -8.50 16.96 13.89
C ALA A 80 -9.90 17.11 13.26
N ARG A 81 -10.87 17.59 14.05
CA ARG A 81 -12.23 17.84 13.58
C ARG A 81 -12.27 18.92 12.51
N ALA A 82 -11.62 20.07 12.75
CA ALA A 82 -11.60 21.17 11.79
C ALA A 82 -10.95 20.77 10.46
N ASN A 83 -9.82 20.04 10.51
CA ASN A 83 -9.14 19.53 9.34
C ASN A 83 -10.03 18.54 8.56
N LEU A 84 -10.71 17.64 9.26
CA LEU A 84 -11.63 16.69 8.64
C LEU A 84 -12.84 17.40 8.00
N GLU A 85 -13.45 18.39 8.67
CA GLU A 85 -14.57 19.18 8.12
C GLU A 85 -14.16 19.92 6.84
N ALA A 86 -12.99 20.54 6.83
CA ALA A 86 -12.43 21.20 5.65
C ALA A 86 -12.22 20.20 4.51
N TRP A 87 -11.56 19.08 4.79
CA TRP A 87 -11.28 18.02 3.80
C TRP A 87 -12.57 17.42 3.23
N LEU A 88 -13.56 17.11 4.06
CA LEU A 88 -14.86 16.61 3.62
C LEU A 88 -15.60 17.60 2.73
N THR A 89 -15.56 18.90 3.06
CA THR A 89 -16.19 19.95 2.27
C THR A 89 -15.58 20.07 0.89
N GLU A 90 -14.26 19.92 0.77
CA GLU A 90 -13.52 20.03 -0.48
C GLU A 90 -13.66 18.76 -1.33
N ASN A 91 -13.46 17.58 -0.73
CA ASN A 91 -13.30 16.33 -1.47
C ASN A 91 -14.59 15.48 -1.52
N VAL A 92 -15.52 15.65 -0.58
CA VAL A 92 -16.75 14.85 -0.45
C VAL A 92 -17.98 15.75 -0.21
N PRO A 93 -18.23 16.76 -1.07
CA PRO A 93 -19.23 17.84 -0.80
C PRO A 93 -20.68 17.36 -0.70
N ARG A 94 -20.98 16.12 -1.11
CA ARG A 94 -22.33 15.50 -1.04
C ARG A 94 -22.41 14.40 -0.01
N LEU A 95 -21.60 14.48 1.04
CA LEU A 95 -21.59 13.49 2.13
C LEU A 95 -23.03 13.24 2.64
N ASN A 96 -23.48 11.99 2.61
CA ASN A 96 -24.82 11.56 3.00
C ASN A 96 -24.82 10.47 4.09
N PHE A 97 -23.68 10.31 4.77
CA PHE A 97 -23.48 9.38 5.88
C PHE A 97 -22.64 10.04 6.99
N ARG A 98 -22.67 9.42 8.16
CA ARG A 98 -21.93 9.94 9.33
C ARG A 98 -20.46 9.59 9.26
N VAL A 99 -19.62 10.48 9.78
CA VAL A 99 -18.17 10.28 9.91
C VAL A 99 -17.76 10.56 11.35
N GLY A 100 -17.04 9.64 11.97
CA GLY A 100 -16.43 9.82 13.29
C GLY A 100 -14.90 9.80 13.21
N ILE A 101 -14.23 10.38 14.20
CA ILE A 101 -12.78 10.44 14.29
C ILE A 101 -12.29 9.41 15.31
N ASP A 102 -11.26 8.66 14.99
CA ASP A 102 -10.55 7.79 15.92
C ASP A 102 -9.46 8.57 16.68
N CYS A 103 -9.91 9.44 17.61
CA CYS A 103 -9.00 10.29 18.38
C CYS A 103 -8.08 9.51 19.33
N THR A 104 -8.49 8.31 19.73
CA THR A 104 -7.78 7.49 20.73
C THR A 104 -6.97 6.34 20.14
N GLY A 105 -7.16 6.04 18.84
CA GLY A 105 -6.61 4.85 18.19
C GLY A 105 -7.33 3.54 18.54
N GLU A 106 -8.41 3.59 19.34
CA GLU A 106 -9.14 2.38 19.73
C GLU A 106 -9.92 1.76 18.56
N MET A 107 -10.45 2.57 17.63
CA MET A 107 -11.08 2.05 16.40
C MET A 107 -10.05 1.31 15.54
N LYS A 108 -8.89 1.92 15.31
CA LYS A 108 -7.78 1.28 14.60
C LYS A 108 -7.37 -0.04 15.26
N LYS A 109 -7.24 -0.06 16.58
CA LYS A 109 -6.84 -1.25 17.36
C LYS A 109 -7.89 -2.35 17.31
N LEU A 110 -9.16 -2.01 17.60
CA LEU A 110 -10.26 -2.99 17.72
C LEU A 110 -10.69 -3.57 16.38
N TRP A 111 -10.60 -2.81 15.28
CA TRP A 111 -11.04 -3.23 13.96
C TRP A 111 -9.87 -3.63 13.07
N LYS A 112 -9.01 -2.67 12.72
CA LYS A 112 -7.89 -2.90 11.78
C LYS A 112 -6.82 -3.81 12.36
N GLY A 113 -6.29 -3.48 13.53
CA GLY A 113 -5.24 -4.28 14.19
C GLY A 113 -5.70 -5.69 14.52
N ALA A 114 -6.90 -5.82 15.08
CA ALA A 114 -7.48 -7.13 15.42
C ALA A 114 -7.80 -7.99 14.20
N SER A 115 -7.96 -7.41 13.01
CA SER A 115 -8.22 -8.12 11.75
C SER A 115 -6.97 -8.29 10.88
N LEU A 116 -5.80 -7.84 11.31
CA LEU A 116 -4.58 -7.82 10.51
C LEU A 116 -4.73 -7.00 9.20
N SER A 117 -5.47 -5.88 9.26
CA SER A 117 -5.69 -4.99 8.12
C SER A 117 -4.98 -3.67 8.35
N PHE A 118 -3.81 -3.46 7.72
CA PHE A 118 -2.93 -2.33 8.04
C PHE A 118 -3.07 -1.13 7.10
N GLY A 119 -3.48 -1.34 5.84
CA GLY A 119 -3.61 -0.28 4.84
C GLY A 119 -4.86 0.59 4.98
N LEU A 120 -4.86 1.73 4.27
CA LEU A 120 -6.01 2.61 4.00
C LEU A 120 -6.13 2.81 2.49
N PRO A 121 -7.35 2.91 1.93
CA PRO A 121 -8.64 2.73 2.57
C PRO A 121 -8.96 1.27 2.91
N CYS A 122 -9.81 1.03 3.92
CA CYS A 122 -10.22 -0.31 4.32
C CYS A 122 -11.67 -0.35 4.80
N SER A 123 -12.49 -1.19 4.17
CA SER A 123 -13.90 -1.35 4.51
C SER A 123 -14.15 -2.59 5.34
N PHE A 124 -15.02 -2.45 6.34
CA PHE A 124 -15.65 -3.55 7.07
C PHE A 124 -17.15 -3.55 6.77
N VAL A 125 -17.66 -4.68 6.30
CA VAL A 125 -19.11 -4.84 6.15
C VAL A 125 -19.61 -5.70 7.32
N VAL A 126 -20.61 -5.20 8.03
CA VAL A 126 -21.29 -5.90 9.12
C VAL A 126 -22.72 -6.25 8.65
N ASP A 127 -23.11 -7.49 8.77
CA ASP A 127 -24.41 -7.97 8.36
C ASP A 127 -25.52 -7.71 9.38
N ARG A 128 -26.74 -8.17 9.05
CA ARG A 128 -27.93 -7.98 9.88
C ARG A 128 -27.88 -8.70 11.24
N ASP A 129 -26.98 -9.67 11.39
CA ASP A 129 -26.73 -10.38 12.65
C ASP A 129 -25.66 -9.69 13.52
N SER A 130 -25.26 -8.46 13.12
CA SER A 130 -24.14 -7.71 13.70
C SER A 130 -22.82 -8.49 13.66
N ARG A 131 -22.61 -9.32 12.62
CA ARG A 131 -21.38 -10.05 12.39
C ARG A 131 -20.60 -9.45 11.22
N VAL A 132 -19.30 -9.48 11.32
CA VAL A 132 -18.42 -9.08 10.24
C VAL A 132 -18.60 -10.05 9.07
N ALA A 133 -19.04 -9.51 7.93
CA ALA A 133 -19.26 -10.26 6.70
C ALA A 133 -18.14 -10.08 5.69
N PHE A 134 -17.47 -8.93 5.69
CA PHE A 134 -16.37 -8.63 4.78
C PHE A 134 -15.36 -7.67 5.42
N ILE A 135 -14.09 -7.85 5.09
CA ILE A 135 -13.00 -6.94 5.44
C ILE A 135 -12.11 -6.81 4.21
N GLY A 136 -11.86 -5.60 3.71
CA GLY A 136 -10.95 -5.45 2.58
C GLY A 136 -11.03 -4.13 1.85
N ASN A 137 -10.57 -4.16 0.59
CA ASN A 137 -10.54 -2.98 -0.26
C ASN A 137 -11.97 -2.55 -0.64
N PRO A 138 -12.33 -1.24 -0.47
CA PRO A 138 -13.63 -0.70 -0.85
C PRO A 138 -14.01 -0.91 -2.32
N ALA A 139 -13.07 -1.10 -3.22
CA ALA A 139 -13.35 -1.43 -4.62
C ALA A 139 -14.16 -2.73 -4.81
N HIS A 140 -14.17 -3.61 -3.80
CA HIS A 140 -14.97 -4.84 -3.86
C HIS A 140 -16.41 -4.67 -3.37
N LEU A 141 -16.79 -3.52 -2.82
CA LEU A 141 -18.10 -3.30 -2.21
C LEU A 141 -19.25 -3.43 -3.22
N ASP A 142 -19.08 -2.98 -4.47
CA ASP A 142 -20.11 -3.11 -5.51
C ASP A 142 -20.52 -4.56 -5.76
N PHE A 143 -19.57 -5.48 -5.62
CA PHE A 143 -19.80 -6.91 -5.76
C PHE A 143 -20.27 -7.58 -4.45
N VAL A 144 -19.73 -7.18 -3.31
CA VAL A 144 -19.98 -7.80 -2.01
C VAL A 144 -21.32 -7.38 -1.40
N LEU A 145 -21.65 -6.08 -1.42
CA LEU A 145 -22.81 -5.53 -0.72
C LEU A 145 -24.15 -6.14 -1.18
N PRO A 146 -24.43 -6.34 -2.47
CA PRO A 146 -25.68 -7.01 -2.88
C PRO A 146 -25.86 -8.37 -2.20
N GLN A 147 -24.79 -9.16 -2.14
CA GLN A 147 -24.82 -10.50 -1.58
C GLN A 147 -24.93 -10.50 -0.03
N VAL A 148 -24.32 -9.50 0.65
CA VAL A 148 -24.50 -9.32 2.11
C VAL A 148 -25.94 -8.90 2.41
N LEU A 149 -26.51 -7.98 1.63
CA LEU A 149 -27.89 -7.53 1.77
C LEU A 149 -28.90 -8.66 1.51
N ASP A 150 -28.56 -9.62 0.64
CA ASP A 150 -29.38 -10.83 0.37
C ASP A 150 -29.09 -11.98 1.36
N GLY A 151 -28.09 -11.82 2.25
CA GLY A 151 -27.71 -12.84 3.24
C GLY A 151 -26.94 -14.04 2.66
N THR A 152 -26.46 -13.96 1.42
CA THR A 152 -25.79 -15.07 0.71
C THR A 152 -24.27 -15.04 0.80
N TRP A 153 -23.67 -13.87 1.05
CA TRP A 153 -22.23 -13.67 1.00
C TRP A 153 -21.47 -14.53 2.03
N ARG A 154 -21.77 -14.36 3.32
CA ARG A 154 -21.01 -14.97 4.42
C ARG A 154 -20.91 -16.50 4.34
N SER A 155 -21.94 -17.16 3.84
CA SER A 155 -21.98 -18.62 3.68
C SER A 155 -21.28 -19.13 2.41
N SER A 156 -20.94 -18.24 1.48
CA SER A 156 -20.37 -18.61 0.17
C SER A 156 -18.92 -19.11 0.29
N ASP A 157 -18.53 -20.01 -0.60
CA ASP A 157 -17.16 -20.50 -0.66
C ASP A 157 -16.19 -19.39 -1.10
N GLN A 158 -16.68 -18.43 -1.91
CA GLN A 158 -15.92 -17.27 -2.35
C GLN A 158 -15.53 -16.36 -1.17
N ALA A 159 -16.48 -16.05 -0.28
CA ALA A 159 -16.22 -15.26 0.91
C ALA A 159 -15.20 -15.93 1.83
N LYS A 160 -15.33 -17.25 2.04
CA LYS A 160 -14.40 -18.02 2.85
C LYS A 160 -13.00 -18.09 2.24
N ALA A 161 -12.91 -18.22 0.92
CA ALA A 161 -11.63 -18.19 0.21
C ALA A 161 -10.95 -16.82 0.35
N TYR A 162 -11.72 -15.74 0.12
CA TYR A 162 -11.26 -14.37 0.26
C TYR A 162 -10.72 -14.08 1.67
N ASP A 163 -11.47 -14.46 2.72
CA ASP A 163 -11.05 -14.20 4.11
C ASP A 163 -9.80 -15.00 4.50
N ARG A 164 -9.66 -16.25 4.01
CA ARG A 164 -8.44 -17.04 4.23
C ARG A 164 -7.21 -16.39 3.60
N GLU A 165 -7.33 -15.93 2.35
CA GLU A 165 -6.25 -15.24 1.65
C GLU A 165 -5.88 -13.94 2.33
N ARG A 166 -6.87 -13.13 2.71
CA ARG A 166 -6.69 -11.89 3.46
C ARG A 166 -5.96 -12.13 4.80
N ILE A 167 -6.37 -13.15 5.57
CA ILE A 167 -5.73 -13.49 6.86
C ILE A 167 -4.28 -13.95 6.63
N ALA A 168 -4.04 -14.76 5.60
CA ALA A 168 -2.69 -15.22 5.27
C ALA A 168 -1.78 -14.02 4.94
N LYS A 169 -2.26 -13.11 4.07
CA LYS A 169 -1.55 -11.87 3.73
C LYS A 169 -1.34 -10.97 4.94
N GLY A 170 -2.37 -10.76 5.76
CA GLY A 170 -2.26 -9.94 6.96
C GLY A 170 -1.26 -10.49 8.00
N ARG A 171 -1.09 -11.81 8.10
CA ARG A 171 -0.04 -12.43 8.93
C ARG A 171 1.35 -12.16 8.37
N GLU A 172 1.51 -12.26 7.07
CA GLU A 172 2.75 -11.92 6.37
C GLU A 172 3.11 -10.44 6.58
N ASP A 173 2.16 -9.53 6.41
CA ASP A 173 2.34 -8.09 6.64
C ASP A 173 2.68 -7.76 8.10
N ALA A 174 2.05 -8.44 9.07
CA ALA A 174 2.35 -8.28 10.49
C ALA A 174 3.78 -8.75 10.83
N LEU A 175 4.22 -9.85 10.22
CA LEU A 175 5.57 -10.36 10.39
C LEU A 175 6.59 -9.40 9.77
N LEU A 176 6.35 -8.96 8.54
CA LEU A 176 7.18 -7.97 7.86
C LEU A 176 7.31 -6.70 8.70
N LYS A 177 6.19 -6.16 9.18
CA LYS A 177 6.19 -4.99 10.07
C LYS A 177 7.04 -5.22 11.32
N SER A 178 6.92 -6.36 11.98
CA SER A 178 7.71 -6.69 13.17
C SER A 178 9.22 -6.72 12.89
N VAL A 179 9.62 -7.25 11.73
CA VAL A 179 11.02 -7.26 11.28
C VAL A 179 11.52 -5.84 11.04
N ILE A 180 10.76 -5.04 10.29
CA ILE A 180 11.11 -3.65 9.99
C ILE A 180 11.15 -2.77 11.24
N ASP A 181 10.23 -2.94 12.19
CA ASP A 181 10.25 -2.20 13.46
C ASP A 181 11.53 -2.50 14.27
N ARG A 182 11.96 -3.78 14.34
CA ARG A 182 13.22 -4.18 15.00
C ARG A 182 14.45 -3.62 14.27
N PHE A 183 14.44 -3.69 12.95
CA PHE A 183 15.47 -3.13 12.10
C PHE A 183 15.61 -1.62 12.34
N ASN A 184 14.52 -0.86 12.27
CA ASN A 184 14.53 0.58 12.47
C ASN A 184 14.98 0.98 13.87
N ALA A 185 14.60 0.22 14.90
CA ALA A 185 15.06 0.44 16.27
C ALA A 185 16.60 0.25 16.37
N ALA A 186 17.17 -0.78 15.73
CA ALA A 186 18.59 -1.02 15.71
C ALA A 186 19.34 0.06 14.91
N ILE A 187 18.83 0.49 13.75
CA ILE A 187 19.37 1.59 12.95
C ILE A 187 19.42 2.89 13.75
N ALA A 188 18.36 3.22 14.49
CA ALA A 188 18.30 4.43 15.33
C ALA A 188 19.37 4.44 16.43
N MET A 189 19.89 3.27 16.81
CA MET A 189 20.97 3.10 17.80
C MET A 189 22.34 2.85 17.15
N GLU A 190 22.43 2.89 15.83
CA GLU A 190 23.62 2.55 15.03
C GLU A 190 24.14 1.12 15.32
N ASP A 191 23.26 0.23 15.78
CA ASP A 191 23.57 -1.19 16.01
C ASP A 191 23.39 -2.00 14.72
N TRP A 192 24.39 -1.88 13.84
CA TRP A 192 24.39 -2.53 12.52
C TRP A 192 24.32 -4.05 12.60
N LYS A 193 24.91 -4.64 13.65
CA LYS A 193 24.89 -6.09 13.85
C LYS A 193 23.48 -6.60 14.14
N THR A 194 22.77 -5.93 15.05
CA THR A 194 21.36 -6.27 15.36
C THR A 194 20.46 -5.98 14.17
N ALA A 195 20.68 -4.88 13.44
CA ALA A 195 19.95 -4.56 12.21
C ALA A 195 20.12 -5.65 11.16
N LEU A 196 21.35 -6.11 10.90
CA LEU A 196 21.63 -7.17 9.95
C LEU A 196 20.97 -8.50 10.36
N SER A 197 21.11 -8.89 11.63
CA SER A 197 20.47 -10.12 12.15
C SER A 197 18.94 -10.08 11.99
N ALA A 198 18.30 -8.92 12.23
CA ALA A 198 16.85 -8.78 12.07
C ALA A 198 16.41 -8.96 10.59
N ILE A 199 17.18 -8.41 9.65
CA ILE A 199 16.88 -8.53 8.22
C ILE A 199 17.16 -9.96 7.70
N GLU A 200 18.27 -10.59 8.12
CA GLU A 200 18.58 -11.97 7.74
C GLU A 200 17.50 -12.97 8.24
N GLU A 201 17.06 -12.82 9.49
CA GLU A 201 15.92 -13.58 10.03
C GLU A 201 14.65 -13.31 9.23
N GLY A 202 14.36 -12.04 8.94
CA GLY A 202 13.20 -11.63 8.15
C GLY A 202 13.20 -12.21 6.74
N THR A 203 14.32 -12.18 6.03
CA THR A 203 14.45 -12.75 4.68
C THR A 203 14.31 -14.28 4.67
N ALA A 204 14.71 -14.96 5.74
CA ALA A 204 14.50 -16.40 5.92
C ALA A 204 13.03 -16.74 6.18
N LEU A 205 12.30 -15.92 6.96
CA LEU A 205 10.89 -16.12 7.28
C LEU A 205 9.96 -15.69 6.13
N LEU A 206 10.35 -14.68 5.37
CA LEU A 206 9.59 -14.09 4.27
C LEU A 206 10.42 -14.08 2.97
N PRO A 207 10.73 -15.25 2.39
CA PRO A 207 11.61 -15.35 1.22
C PRO A 207 11.00 -14.70 -0.05
N GLY A 208 9.69 -14.39 0.00
CA GLY A 208 8.96 -13.67 -1.04
C GLY A 208 8.99 -12.15 -0.91
N SER A 209 9.56 -11.59 0.14
CA SER A 209 9.57 -10.13 0.37
C SER A 209 10.67 -9.43 -0.42
N THR A 210 10.28 -8.68 -1.44
CA THR A 210 11.16 -7.80 -2.23
C THR A 210 11.75 -6.70 -1.34
N GLU A 211 10.94 -6.14 -0.43
CA GLU A 211 11.33 -5.10 0.50
C GLU A 211 12.51 -5.55 1.39
N LEU A 212 12.42 -6.75 2.01
CA LEU A 212 13.50 -7.26 2.85
C LEU A 212 14.78 -7.55 2.04
N ARG A 213 14.65 -8.02 0.80
CA ARG A 213 15.80 -8.21 -0.10
C ARG A 213 16.50 -6.89 -0.40
N ALA A 214 15.72 -5.87 -0.72
CA ALA A 214 16.21 -4.52 -0.99
C ALA A 214 16.91 -3.92 0.24
N VAL A 215 16.26 -3.97 1.41
CA VAL A 215 16.82 -3.46 2.67
C VAL A 215 18.09 -4.21 3.07
N HIS A 216 18.16 -5.53 2.84
CA HIS A 216 19.37 -6.32 3.14
C HIS A 216 20.55 -5.86 2.30
N ALA A 217 20.35 -5.70 0.99
CA ALA A 217 21.40 -5.20 0.10
C ALA A 217 21.82 -3.77 0.45
N ASP A 218 20.86 -2.88 0.73
CA ASP A 218 21.12 -1.49 1.13
C ASP A 218 21.94 -1.39 2.42
N LEU A 219 21.57 -2.17 3.44
CA LEU A 219 22.26 -2.20 4.71
C LEU A 219 23.73 -2.58 4.53
N LEU A 220 24.01 -3.68 3.83
CA LEU A 220 25.39 -4.17 3.61
C LEU A 220 26.20 -3.20 2.77
N LEU A 221 25.68 -2.79 1.61
CA LEU A 221 26.42 -2.02 0.62
C LEU A 221 26.62 -0.55 1.04
N ARG A 222 25.56 0.11 1.55
CA ARG A 222 25.55 1.56 1.75
C ARG A 222 25.74 1.98 3.20
N LYS A 223 25.19 1.23 4.15
CA LYS A 223 25.30 1.59 5.57
C LYS A 223 26.55 1.00 6.23
N MET A 224 26.84 -0.27 5.94
CA MET A 224 28.00 -0.95 6.52
C MET A 224 29.25 -0.86 5.63
N GLY A 225 29.10 -0.55 4.32
CA GLY A 225 30.21 -0.52 3.37
C GLY A 225 30.84 -1.91 3.10
N ASP A 226 30.13 -2.98 3.44
CA ASP A 226 30.60 -4.35 3.24
C ASP A 226 30.31 -4.83 1.81
N MET A 227 31.18 -4.43 0.88
CA MET A 227 31.09 -4.85 -0.52
C MET A 227 31.31 -6.36 -0.68
N GLN A 228 32.09 -6.98 0.18
CA GLN A 228 32.41 -8.41 0.06
C GLN A 228 31.17 -9.28 0.27
N THR A 229 30.31 -8.93 1.24
CA THR A 229 29.06 -9.65 1.51
C THR A 229 27.89 -9.07 0.70
N GLY A 230 27.85 -7.76 0.54
CA GLY A 230 26.72 -7.07 -0.09
C GLY A 230 26.56 -7.32 -1.58
N LEU A 231 27.66 -7.41 -2.35
CA LEU A 231 27.56 -7.71 -3.79
C LEU A 231 26.98 -9.11 -4.09
N PRO A 232 27.40 -10.20 -3.41
CA PRO A 232 26.74 -11.48 -3.54
C PRO A 232 25.24 -11.45 -3.17
N VAL A 233 24.85 -10.72 -2.11
CA VAL A 233 23.45 -10.58 -1.69
C VAL A 233 22.62 -9.86 -2.75
N LEU A 234 23.12 -8.75 -3.29
CA LEU A 234 22.45 -8.04 -4.37
C LEU A 234 22.39 -8.88 -5.66
N GLY A 235 23.48 -9.57 -6.02
CA GLY A 235 23.50 -10.49 -7.15
C GLY A 235 22.49 -11.63 -7.01
N GLN A 236 22.27 -12.14 -5.79
CA GLN A 236 21.21 -13.13 -5.55
C GLN A 236 19.80 -12.50 -5.70
N PHE A 237 19.60 -11.26 -5.22
CA PHE A 237 18.33 -10.57 -5.44
C PHE A 237 18.03 -10.39 -6.93
N VAL A 238 19.02 -10.02 -7.74
CA VAL A 238 18.88 -9.90 -9.20
C VAL A 238 18.50 -11.25 -9.83
N ARG A 239 19.20 -12.33 -9.49
CA ARG A 239 18.86 -13.69 -9.99
C ARG A 239 17.46 -14.11 -9.59
N ASP A 240 17.09 -13.92 -8.32
CA ASP A 240 15.75 -14.24 -7.83
C ASP A 240 14.67 -13.43 -8.57
N ALA A 241 14.94 -12.17 -8.92
CA ALA A 241 14.04 -11.31 -9.67
C ALA A 241 13.83 -11.83 -11.10
N ILE A 242 14.89 -12.23 -11.76
CA ILE A 242 14.88 -12.82 -13.11
C ILE A 242 14.12 -14.15 -13.10
N ASP A 243 14.47 -15.06 -12.18
CA ASP A 243 13.87 -16.41 -12.10
C ASP A 243 12.35 -16.34 -11.82
N ARG A 244 11.92 -15.38 -11.00
CA ARG A 244 10.49 -15.17 -10.70
C ARG A 244 9.74 -14.55 -11.87
N ASN A 245 10.42 -13.85 -12.75
CA ASN A 245 9.83 -13.11 -13.89
C ASN A 245 8.63 -12.23 -13.46
N ASN A 246 8.76 -11.60 -12.29
CA ASN A 246 7.71 -10.78 -11.69
C ASN A 246 8.13 -9.30 -11.78
N PRO A 247 7.26 -8.41 -12.29
CA PRO A 247 7.59 -6.99 -12.47
C PRO A 247 8.06 -6.31 -11.19
N ASP A 248 7.43 -6.55 -10.04
CA ASP A 248 7.76 -5.88 -8.78
C ASP A 248 9.18 -6.26 -8.31
N TRP A 249 9.58 -7.53 -8.52
CA TRP A 249 10.93 -8.00 -8.20
C TRP A 249 11.98 -7.39 -9.13
N LEU A 250 11.70 -7.35 -10.42
CA LEU A 250 12.60 -6.75 -11.41
C LEU A 250 12.78 -5.26 -11.18
N LEU A 251 11.67 -4.53 -10.91
CA LEU A 251 11.71 -3.11 -10.60
C LEU A 251 12.44 -2.82 -9.28
N GLY A 252 12.19 -3.60 -8.23
CA GLY A 252 12.92 -3.46 -6.96
C GLY A 252 14.42 -3.70 -7.08
N ALA A 253 14.84 -4.66 -7.92
CA ALA A 253 16.26 -4.89 -8.21
C ALA A 253 16.87 -3.74 -9.02
N MET A 254 16.14 -3.19 -10.01
CA MET A 254 16.59 -2.01 -10.78
C MET A 254 16.73 -0.78 -9.88
N GLU A 255 15.81 -0.56 -8.95
CA GLU A 255 15.89 0.51 -7.97
C GLU A 255 17.17 0.43 -7.14
N GLN A 256 17.53 -0.77 -6.66
CA GLN A 256 18.78 -0.97 -5.91
C GLN A 256 20.03 -0.64 -6.72
N LEU A 257 19.98 -0.78 -8.04
CA LEU A 257 21.12 -0.52 -8.92
C LEU A 257 21.18 0.93 -9.42
N PHE A 258 20.04 1.62 -9.58
CA PHE A 258 19.98 2.86 -10.35
C PHE A 258 19.18 4.00 -9.72
N ASP A 259 18.67 3.88 -8.46
CA ASP A 259 18.01 5.02 -7.81
C ASP A 259 19.03 6.16 -7.58
N PRO A 260 18.80 7.37 -8.15
CA PRO A 260 19.70 8.49 -7.99
C PRO A 260 19.89 8.97 -6.53
N LYS A 261 19.02 8.54 -5.62
CA LYS A 261 19.16 8.80 -4.18
C LYS A 261 20.21 7.93 -3.52
N HIS A 262 20.67 6.88 -4.18
CA HIS A 262 21.65 5.96 -3.66
C HIS A 262 23.08 6.42 -3.96
N ASP A 263 23.97 6.25 -2.98
CA ASP A 263 25.41 6.46 -3.17
C ASP A 263 26.05 5.21 -3.79
N TYR A 264 26.63 5.36 -4.96
CA TYR A 264 27.32 4.30 -5.70
C TYR A 264 28.84 4.47 -5.75
N THR A 265 29.42 5.41 -4.97
CA THR A 265 30.83 5.78 -5.04
C THR A 265 31.76 4.59 -4.87
N HIS A 266 31.41 3.63 -4.02
CA HIS A 266 32.21 2.44 -3.77
C HIS A 266 31.72 1.19 -4.49
N PHE A 267 30.64 1.30 -5.26
CA PHE A 267 30.05 0.17 -5.96
C PHE A 267 30.72 -0.01 -7.34
N PRO A 268 31.29 -1.21 -7.64
CA PRO A 268 31.94 -1.43 -8.92
C PRO A 268 30.96 -1.21 -10.09
N SER A 269 31.26 -0.22 -10.92
CA SER A 269 30.36 0.18 -12.01
C SER A 269 30.14 -0.92 -13.06
N ALA A 270 31.17 -1.75 -13.30
CA ALA A 270 31.07 -2.84 -14.27
C ALA A 270 30.07 -3.92 -13.84
N GLU A 271 30.11 -4.32 -12.56
CA GLU A 271 29.17 -5.29 -11.98
C GLU A 271 27.76 -4.73 -11.94
N ARG A 272 27.59 -3.47 -11.55
CA ARG A 272 26.32 -2.75 -11.50
C ARG A 272 25.67 -2.70 -12.88
N LEU A 273 26.43 -2.30 -13.89
CA LEU A 273 25.94 -2.24 -15.27
C LEU A 273 25.66 -3.60 -15.88
N ALA A 274 26.44 -4.65 -15.53
CA ALA A 274 26.19 -6.01 -15.99
C ALA A 274 24.84 -6.54 -15.46
N MET A 275 24.58 -6.40 -14.16
CA MET A 275 23.29 -6.74 -13.54
C MET A 275 22.12 -5.94 -14.13
N GLY A 276 22.32 -4.64 -14.35
CA GLY A 276 21.33 -3.77 -14.97
C GLY A 276 20.98 -4.16 -16.41
N LYS A 277 21.97 -4.63 -17.16
CA LYS A 277 21.76 -5.15 -18.51
C LYS A 277 20.84 -6.37 -18.51
N GLU A 278 21.15 -7.37 -17.67
CA GLU A 278 20.34 -8.60 -17.57
C GLU A 278 18.90 -8.28 -17.16
N LEU A 279 18.71 -7.43 -16.16
CA LEU A 279 17.37 -6.99 -15.72
C LEU A 279 16.62 -6.26 -16.84
N SER A 280 17.29 -5.33 -17.53
CA SER A 280 16.67 -4.57 -18.63
C SER A 280 16.21 -5.47 -19.76
N GLU A 281 17.01 -6.48 -20.16
CA GLU A 281 16.65 -7.46 -21.17
C GLU A 281 15.41 -8.27 -20.76
N HIS A 282 15.33 -8.70 -19.51
CA HIS A 282 14.17 -9.42 -18.97
C HIS A 282 12.92 -8.53 -18.88
N ILE A 283 13.07 -7.30 -18.40
CA ILE A 283 11.96 -6.32 -18.32
C ILE A 283 11.36 -6.07 -19.71
N LEU A 284 12.20 -5.89 -20.72
CA LEU A 284 11.75 -5.65 -22.10
C LEU A 284 11.10 -6.87 -22.75
N ALA A 285 11.36 -8.07 -22.25
CA ALA A 285 10.72 -9.30 -22.70
C ALA A 285 9.35 -9.56 -22.05
N LEU A 286 8.98 -8.84 -20.99
CA LEU A 286 7.69 -9.00 -20.31
C LEU A 286 6.52 -8.62 -21.24
N THR A 287 5.48 -9.44 -21.20
CA THR A 287 4.25 -9.24 -22.00
C THR A 287 3.04 -9.14 -21.09
N GLY A 288 1.95 -8.51 -21.58
CA GLY A 288 0.69 -8.45 -20.85
C GLY A 288 0.67 -7.49 -19.64
N LEU A 289 1.66 -6.60 -19.53
CA LEU A 289 1.71 -5.60 -18.48
C LEU A 289 0.64 -4.53 -18.68
N VAL A 290 0.04 -4.07 -17.57
CA VAL A 290 -0.79 -2.88 -17.56
C VAL A 290 0.08 -1.63 -17.79
N ASP A 291 -0.50 -0.56 -18.35
CA ASP A 291 0.24 0.63 -18.80
C ASP A 291 1.06 1.29 -17.69
N THR A 292 0.54 1.35 -16.46
CA THR A 292 1.28 1.91 -15.30
C THR A 292 2.54 1.11 -14.97
N THR A 293 2.44 -0.21 -14.93
CA THR A 293 3.59 -1.09 -14.67
C THR A 293 4.59 -1.01 -15.82
N LYS A 294 4.10 -0.99 -17.07
CA LYS A 294 4.93 -0.88 -18.26
C LYS A 294 5.69 0.45 -18.30
N ALA A 295 5.04 1.55 -17.91
CA ALA A 295 5.68 2.84 -17.80
C ALA A 295 6.79 2.85 -16.74
N SER A 296 6.56 2.24 -15.56
CA SER A 296 7.59 2.09 -14.54
C SER A 296 8.77 1.24 -15.04
N CYS A 297 8.50 0.17 -15.79
CA CYS A 297 9.52 -0.65 -16.44
C CYS A 297 10.39 0.18 -17.40
N TYR A 298 9.78 0.93 -18.29
CA TYR A 298 10.51 1.75 -19.27
C TYR A 298 11.33 2.85 -18.60
N ARG A 299 10.85 3.46 -17.51
CA ARG A 299 11.60 4.44 -16.72
C ARG A 299 12.90 3.85 -16.18
N TRP A 300 12.87 2.67 -15.56
CA TRP A 300 14.08 2.04 -15.02
C TRP A 300 15.03 1.55 -16.12
N VAL A 301 14.51 1.06 -17.24
CA VAL A 301 15.32 0.72 -18.42
C VAL A 301 15.99 1.97 -19.01
N SER A 302 15.27 3.09 -19.10
CA SER A 302 15.85 4.40 -19.47
C SER A 302 17.00 4.76 -18.53
N ARG A 303 16.84 4.62 -17.22
CA ARG A 303 17.89 4.93 -16.26
C ARG A 303 19.13 4.07 -16.45
N TYR A 304 18.97 2.77 -16.68
CA TYR A 304 20.10 1.90 -17.02
C TYR A 304 20.84 2.38 -18.27
N PHE A 305 20.14 2.72 -19.37
CA PHE A 305 20.78 3.20 -20.58
C PHE A 305 21.50 4.54 -20.38
N TYR A 306 20.94 5.43 -19.58
CA TYR A 306 21.60 6.68 -19.22
C TYR A 306 22.93 6.43 -18.49
N GLU A 307 22.94 5.59 -17.48
CA GLU A 307 24.12 5.22 -16.68
C GLU A 307 25.16 4.42 -17.50
N SER A 308 24.72 3.67 -18.50
CA SER A 308 25.62 2.94 -19.43
C SER A 308 26.20 3.82 -20.54
N GLY A 309 25.75 5.09 -20.65
CA GLY A 309 26.22 6.06 -21.65
C GLY A 309 25.43 6.07 -22.96
N ASP A 310 24.43 5.20 -23.13
CA ASP A 310 23.54 5.20 -24.33
C ASP A 310 22.37 6.16 -24.15
N LYS A 311 22.67 7.46 -24.27
CA LYS A 311 21.68 8.52 -24.06
C LYS A 311 20.52 8.47 -25.05
N ALA A 312 20.75 8.00 -26.28
CA ALA A 312 19.70 7.92 -27.29
C ALA A 312 18.62 6.90 -26.88
N ARG A 313 19.01 5.72 -26.40
CA ARG A 313 18.06 4.74 -25.87
C ARG A 313 17.42 5.18 -24.56
N ALA A 314 18.16 5.89 -23.72
CA ALA A 314 17.60 6.44 -22.50
C ALA A 314 16.44 7.39 -22.80
N GLU A 315 16.60 8.32 -23.73
CA GLU A 315 15.55 9.25 -24.18
C GLU A 315 14.37 8.49 -24.80
N GLU A 316 14.62 7.50 -25.69
CA GLU A 316 13.57 6.69 -26.31
C GLU A 316 12.66 6.02 -25.27
N PHE A 317 13.24 5.33 -24.26
CA PHE A 317 12.46 4.64 -23.24
C PHE A 317 11.75 5.60 -22.28
N LEU A 318 12.34 6.76 -22.00
CA LEU A 318 11.68 7.79 -21.20
C LEU A 318 10.44 8.35 -21.93
N GLU A 319 10.54 8.65 -23.23
CA GLU A 319 9.39 9.08 -24.04
C GLU A 319 8.28 8.04 -24.08
N LEU A 320 8.63 6.75 -24.21
CA LEU A 320 7.65 5.66 -24.17
C LEU A 320 6.95 5.58 -22.81
N ALA A 321 7.68 5.76 -21.72
CA ALA A 321 7.10 5.80 -20.37
C ALA A 321 6.12 6.97 -20.21
N VAL A 322 6.51 8.17 -20.64
CA VAL A 322 5.67 9.39 -20.59
C VAL A 322 4.37 9.20 -21.39
N LYS A 323 4.45 8.70 -22.63
CA LYS A 323 3.25 8.45 -23.47
C LYS A 323 2.24 7.51 -22.81
N LEU A 324 2.70 6.49 -22.07
CA LEU A 324 1.82 5.58 -21.34
C LEU A 324 1.12 6.28 -20.17
N VAL A 325 1.79 7.19 -19.48
CA VAL A 325 1.23 7.94 -18.34
C VAL A 325 0.29 9.05 -18.78
N GLU A 326 0.59 9.76 -19.88
CA GLU A 326 -0.28 10.81 -20.43
C GLU A 326 -1.66 10.29 -20.83
N GLY A 327 -1.76 9.03 -21.25
CA GLY A 327 -3.02 8.37 -21.62
C GLY A 327 -3.89 7.94 -20.42
N LEU A 328 -3.39 8.01 -19.17
CA LEU A 328 -4.10 7.56 -17.98
C LEU A 328 -4.97 8.68 -17.39
N PRO A 329 -6.14 8.34 -16.78
CA PRO A 329 -6.98 9.29 -16.04
C PRO A 329 -6.38 9.60 -14.66
N VAL A 330 -5.13 10.07 -14.64
CA VAL A 330 -4.39 10.44 -13.42
C VAL A 330 -4.31 11.96 -13.38
N PRO A 331 -4.53 12.63 -12.22
CA PRO A 331 -4.35 14.07 -12.08
C PRO A 331 -2.95 14.51 -12.54
N ASP A 332 -2.87 15.64 -13.27
CA ASP A 332 -1.61 16.12 -13.86
C ASP A 332 -0.50 16.36 -12.82
N GLU A 333 -0.85 16.72 -11.60
CA GLU A 333 0.08 16.86 -10.47
C GLU A 333 0.80 15.53 -10.13
N ASN A 334 0.10 14.41 -10.22
CA ASN A 334 0.69 13.09 -9.97
C ASN A 334 1.56 12.63 -11.16
N LYS A 335 1.22 13.06 -12.39
CA LYS A 335 2.07 12.81 -13.57
C LYS A 335 3.39 13.58 -13.47
N GLN A 336 3.33 14.84 -13.03
CA GLN A 336 4.52 15.66 -12.81
C GLN A 336 5.43 15.12 -11.73
N LEU A 337 4.90 14.71 -10.57
CA LEU A 337 5.67 14.05 -9.50
C LEU A 337 6.39 12.79 -9.99
N TRP A 338 5.77 12.05 -10.88
CA TRP A 338 6.32 10.84 -11.46
C TRP A 338 7.48 11.13 -12.44
N LEU A 339 7.41 12.25 -13.17
CA LEU A 339 8.43 12.74 -14.09
C LEU A 339 9.55 13.52 -13.37
N GLU A 340 9.21 14.33 -12.34
CA GLU A 340 10.16 15.18 -11.60
C GLU A 340 11.10 14.41 -10.67
N SER A 341 10.78 13.16 -10.33
CA SER A 341 11.72 12.34 -9.57
C SER A 341 13.05 12.11 -10.31
N ASP A 342 13.05 12.31 -11.64
CA ASP A 342 14.24 12.19 -12.48
C ASP A 342 14.89 13.54 -12.84
N SER A 343 14.14 14.65 -12.85
CA SER A 343 14.67 15.95 -13.33
C SER A 343 15.51 16.70 -12.28
N LYS A 344 15.44 16.37 -11.00
CA LYS A 344 16.23 17.00 -9.94
C LYS A 344 17.63 16.43 -9.75
N SER A 345 17.98 15.35 -10.45
CA SER A 345 19.32 14.75 -10.40
C SER A 345 20.33 15.38 -11.38
N ASP A 346 19.87 16.15 -12.37
CA ASP A 346 20.76 16.75 -13.40
C ASP A 346 21.33 18.13 -13.03
N GLN A 347 21.10 18.63 -11.79
CA GLN A 347 21.62 19.95 -11.35
C GLN A 347 22.54 19.86 -10.12
N ARG A 348 23.32 18.79 -9.96
CA ARG A 348 24.45 18.79 -9.00
C ARG A 348 25.73 18.24 -9.61
#